data_364a99ed71167d163a386f90cb739d32
#
_entry.id   364a99ed71167d163a386f90cb739d32
#
_cell.length_a   1.000
_cell.length_b   1.000
_cell.length_c   1.000
_cell.angle_alpha   90.00
_cell.angle_beta   90.00
_cell.angle_gamma   90.00
#
_symmetry.space_group_name_H-M   'P 1'
#
loop_
_entity.id
_entity.type
_entity.pdbx_description
1 polymer ?
#
loop_
_entity_poly.entity_id
_entity_poly.type
_entity_poly.pdbx_seq_one_letter_code
_entity_poly.pdbx_strand_id
1 'polypeptide(L)'
;LLERYKDEIFYLGHVYGSTPKLPLWFKHFGTGPHGAGEAYHIGIFGKTGSGKSVLAKMILLAYARYPQMAIFVIDPQGEFSKDARGKLRAEGFPLNLSGVLQQLNKEVIIKSVRNLILDRWALFNEILYESPFFERLSIPKGENRRIACDILAGTENSKGKLQNAGITLENLHTRPSFEKAWEILGNEGIQKQFYRSEQSRERFKIVYEESNKDEFYNNFWRPITELFSSQRREAISVDSLIQQTFDLNRTRRPVVVIDLSREMASGLFWNDTIQALVIKRLLDGLNYSAESAYRENRFLNTLVILDEAHRLAPREKIENEKQESVRISLLDAVRTTRKYGLGWMFISQTLSSLHREIIGQLRIFFFGFGLALGTEFMSLKEIVSGEPNALKLYQSFRDPHSAFDITSRQYAFMTIGPVSPLSFAGTPLFLTVYNTPEEFLRTNQLLRGNS
;
A
#
# COMPACT_ATOMS: atom_id res chain seq x y z
N LEU A 1 1.74 29.88 24.30
CA LEU A 1 2.35 28.69 23.66
C LEU A 1 1.73 28.44 22.30
N LEU A 2 0.40 28.43 22.19
CA LEU A 2 -0.30 28.16 20.92
C LEU A 2 -0.04 29.23 19.86
N GLU A 3 0.07 30.50 20.24
CA GLU A 3 0.32 31.60 19.32
C GLU A 3 1.71 31.51 18.65
N ARG A 4 2.71 31.02 19.39
CA ARG A 4 4.06 30.79 18.86
C ARG A 4 4.11 29.69 17.77
N TYR A 5 3.17 28.74 17.81
CA TYR A 5 3.12 27.59 16.91
C TYR A 5 1.90 27.61 16.00
N LYS A 6 1.24 28.75 15.83
CA LYS A 6 -0.01 28.89 15.09
C LYS A 6 0.07 28.31 13.67
N ASP A 7 1.18 28.54 12.97
CA ASP A 7 1.39 28.08 11.60
C ASP A 7 1.74 26.58 11.53
N GLU A 8 2.11 25.96 12.66
CA GLU A 8 2.43 24.55 12.74
C GLU A 8 1.24 23.69 13.17
N ILE A 9 0.24 24.32 13.82
CA ILE A 9 -0.94 23.62 14.33
C ILE A 9 -1.84 23.19 13.17
N PHE A 10 -2.39 22.00 13.34
CA PHE A 10 -3.38 21.42 12.45
C PHE A 10 -4.49 20.77 13.29
N TYR A 11 -5.74 20.95 12.88
CA TYR A 11 -6.88 20.47 13.63
C TYR A 11 -7.56 19.32 12.91
N LEU A 12 -7.63 18.16 13.54
CA LEU A 12 -8.39 17.01 13.05
C LEU A 12 -9.83 16.98 13.63
N GLY A 13 -10.06 17.74 14.69
CA GLY A 13 -11.35 17.77 15.38
C GLY A 13 -11.29 18.48 16.73
N HIS A 14 -12.24 18.16 17.57
CA HIS A 14 -12.41 18.73 18.91
C HIS A 14 -11.87 17.81 19.99
N VAL A 15 -11.57 18.36 21.17
CA VAL A 15 -11.32 17.54 22.35
C VAL A 15 -12.56 16.69 22.62
N TYR A 16 -12.38 15.40 22.87
CA TYR A 16 -13.48 14.45 23.06
C TYR A 16 -14.45 14.93 24.17
N GLY A 17 -15.73 14.90 23.86
CA GLY A 17 -16.78 15.35 24.78
C GLY A 17 -16.83 16.86 25.03
N SER A 18 -16.15 17.68 24.22
CA SER A 18 -16.03 19.12 24.40
C SER A 18 -16.02 19.87 23.06
N THR A 19 -16.18 21.21 23.11
CA THR A 19 -16.19 22.07 21.92
C THR A 19 -14.83 22.65 21.52
N PRO A 20 -13.84 22.82 22.39
CA PRO A 20 -12.51 23.29 21.99
C PRO A 20 -11.85 22.37 20.97
N LYS A 21 -11.19 22.97 19.97
CA LYS A 21 -10.40 22.23 18.98
C LYS A 21 -9.13 21.70 19.61
N LEU A 22 -8.77 20.44 19.29
CA LEU A 22 -7.52 19.86 19.77
C LEU A 22 -6.37 20.31 18.88
N PRO A 23 -5.40 21.10 19.40
CA PRO A 23 -4.25 21.51 18.60
C PRO A 23 -3.30 20.33 18.40
N LEU A 24 -3.09 19.94 17.15
CA LEU A 24 -2.14 18.91 16.76
C LEU A 24 -1.06 19.51 15.88
N TRP A 25 0.07 18.83 15.77
CA TRP A 25 1.09 19.18 14.80
C TRP A 25 1.63 17.93 14.08
N PHE A 26 1.72 18.05 12.77
CA PHE A 26 2.31 17.04 11.92
C PHE A 26 3.53 17.66 11.26
N LYS A 27 4.70 17.49 11.87
CA LYS A 27 5.96 18.04 11.37
C LYS A 27 6.45 17.21 10.20
N HIS A 28 6.95 17.86 9.14
CA HIS A 28 7.65 17.15 8.11
C HIS A 28 8.94 16.51 8.65
N PHE A 29 9.47 15.49 7.98
CA PHE A 29 10.56 14.69 8.52
C PHE A 29 11.96 15.34 8.37
N GLY A 30 12.11 16.32 7.50
CA GLY A 30 13.37 17.02 7.28
C GLY A 30 13.87 17.81 8.49
N THR A 31 15.11 18.30 8.40
CA THR A 31 15.80 19.07 9.46
C THR A 31 15.53 20.57 9.40
N GLY A 32 14.84 21.06 8.37
CA GLY A 32 14.53 22.49 8.22
C GLY A 32 13.50 23.02 9.20
N PRO A 33 13.08 24.31 9.08
CA PRO A 33 12.02 24.88 9.89
C PRO A 33 10.76 24.03 9.85
N HIS A 34 10.09 23.85 10.99
CA HIS A 34 8.90 23.00 11.17
C HIS A 34 9.14 21.50 10.93
N GLY A 35 10.41 21.06 10.82
CA GLY A 35 10.81 19.68 10.66
C GLY A 35 10.96 18.94 11.98
N ALA A 36 10.77 17.62 11.95
CA ALA A 36 11.03 16.74 13.08
C ALA A 36 12.49 16.29 13.17
N GLY A 37 13.26 16.41 12.08
CA GLY A 37 14.62 15.88 11.96
C GLY A 37 14.72 14.35 11.89
N GLU A 38 13.59 13.67 11.96
CA GLU A 38 13.48 12.21 11.83
C GLU A 38 12.11 11.84 11.23
N ALA A 39 12.02 10.68 10.60
CA ALA A 39 10.75 10.17 10.12
C ALA A 39 9.95 9.52 11.25
N TYR A 40 8.63 9.71 11.25
CA TYR A 40 7.73 9.06 12.18
C TYR A 40 6.94 7.95 11.49
N HIS A 41 6.76 6.85 12.22
CA HIS A 41 5.81 5.82 11.83
C HIS A 41 4.51 6.02 12.61
N ILE A 42 3.39 5.95 11.91
CA ILE A 42 2.05 6.26 12.41
C ILE A 42 1.18 5.02 12.27
N GLY A 43 0.42 4.68 13.29
CA GLY A 43 -0.59 3.61 13.24
C GLY A 43 -1.99 4.14 13.48
N ILE A 44 -2.94 3.78 12.62
CA ILE A 44 -4.36 4.10 12.74
C ILE A 44 -5.14 2.79 12.85
N PHE A 45 -5.75 2.56 14.00
CA PHE A 45 -6.42 1.32 14.35
C PHE A 45 -7.88 1.55 14.73
N GLY A 46 -8.74 0.57 14.46
CA GLY A 46 -10.15 0.59 14.84
C GLY A 46 -10.99 -0.24 13.90
N LYS A 47 -12.17 -0.68 14.32
CA LYS A 47 -13.07 -1.50 13.50
C LYS A 47 -13.56 -0.77 12.25
N THR A 48 -14.13 -1.53 11.32
CA THR A 48 -14.82 -0.98 10.14
C THR A 48 -15.86 0.03 10.59
N GLY A 49 -15.92 1.18 9.89
CA GLY A 49 -16.84 2.26 10.25
C GLY A 49 -16.38 3.18 11.38
N SER A 50 -15.20 2.96 11.98
CA SER A 50 -14.64 3.85 13.03
C SER A 50 -14.05 5.17 12.52
N GLY A 51 -14.07 5.42 11.20
CA GLY A 51 -13.54 6.67 10.62
C GLY A 51 -12.05 6.67 10.27
N LYS A 52 -11.36 5.51 10.29
CA LYS A 52 -9.91 5.40 10.00
C LYS A 52 -9.49 6.02 8.67
N SER A 53 -10.18 5.69 7.59
CA SER A 53 -9.84 6.18 6.25
C SER A 53 -10.03 7.70 6.14
N VAL A 54 -11.03 8.26 6.82
CA VAL A 54 -11.23 9.71 6.90
C VAL A 54 -10.10 10.36 7.65
N LEU A 55 -9.76 9.85 8.84
CA LEU A 55 -8.64 10.34 9.64
C LEU A 55 -7.32 10.27 8.86
N ALA A 56 -7.06 9.17 8.18
CA ALA A 56 -5.85 8.99 7.36
C ALA A 56 -5.75 10.04 6.24
N LYS A 57 -6.85 10.38 5.57
CA LYS A 57 -6.90 11.43 4.54
C LYS A 57 -6.68 12.83 5.15
N MET A 58 -7.22 13.10 6.33
CA MET A 58 -6.94 14.34 7.04
C MET A 58 -5.46 14.46 7.43
N ILE A 59 -4.84 13.39 7.90
CA ILE A 59 -3.40 13.34 8.22
C ILE A 59 -2.55 13.47 6.94
N LEU A 60 -2.97 12.83 5.83
CA LEU A 60 -2.33 13.02 4.54
C LEU A 60 -2.28 14.50 4.17
N LEU A 61 -3.40 15.24 4.31
CA LEU A 61 -3.46 16.67 4.03
C LEU A 61 -2.61 17.50 5.00
N ALA A 62 -2.53 17.11 6.27
CA ALA A 62 -1.65 17.74 7.24
C ALA A 62 -0.18 17.69 6.81
N TYR A 63 0.28 16.59 6.24
CA TYR A 63 1.63 16.45 5.69
C TYR A 63 1.77 17.08 4.29
N ALA A 64 0.72 17.02 3.47
CA ALA A 64 0.75 17.57 2.09
C ALA A 64 0.91 19.10 2.06
N ARG A 65 0.57 19.82 3.15
CA ARG A 65 0.81 21.27 3.25
C ARG A 65 2.29 21.66 3.13
N TYR A 66 3.23 20.74 3.41
CA TYR A 66 4.67 20.97 3.26
C TYR A 66 5.11 20.68 1.82
N PRO A 67 5.55 21.70 1.03
CA PRO A 67 5.93 21.50 -0.37
C PRO A 67 7.00 20.42 -0.57
N GLN A 68 8.00 20.39 0.32
CA GLN A 68 9.15 19.49 0.26
C GLN A 68 8.85 18.05 0.71
N MET A 69 7.65 17.75 1.19
CA MET A 69 7.28 16.40 1.60
C MET A 69 6.57 15.65 0.48
N ALA A 70 7.04 14.45 0.14
CA ALA A 70 6.34 13.55 -0.76
C ALA A 70 5.43 12.61 0.02
N ILE A 71 4.37 12.14 -0.64
CA ILE A 71 3.47 11.13 -0.08
C ILE A 71 3.28 10.03 -1.12
N PHE A 72 3.42 8.78 -0.69
CA PHE A 72 3.27 7.61 -1.55
C PHE A 72 2.22 6.67 -0.94
N VAL A 73 1.09 6.51 -1.61
CA VAL A 73 -0.04 5.70 -1.12
C VAL A 73 -0.08 4.38 -1.86
N ILE A 74 0.07 3.28 -1.15
CA ILE A 74 -0.23 1.92 -1.65
C ILE A 74 -1.66 1.61 -1.23
N ASP A 75 -2.56 1.53 -2.20
CA ASP A 75 -4.01 1.45 -2.02
C ASP A 75 -4.59 0.12 -2.53
N PRO A 76 -4.54 -0.97 -1.74
CA PRO A 76 -5.02 -2.28 -2.17
C PRO A 76 -6.53 -2.35 -2.42
N GLN A 77 -7.31 -1.46 -1.79
CA GLN A 77 -8.78 -1.45 -1.84
C GLN A 77 -9.35 -0.37 -2.78
N GLY A 78 -8.54 0.60 -3.21
CA GLY A 78 -8.98 1.70 -4.06
C GLY A 78 -9.74 2.81 -3.31
N GLU A 79 -9.63 2.90 -1.98
CA GLU A 79 -10.34 3.93 -1.20
C GLU A 79 -9.74 5.33 -1.37
N PHE A 80 -8.42 5.44 -1.34
CA PHE A 80 -7.72 6.70 -1.57
C PHE A 80 -7.80 7.13 -3.02
N SER A 81 -7.67 6.20 -3.94
CA SER A 81 -7.67 6.48 -5.38
C SER A 81 -9.03 6.97 -5.89
N LYS A 82 -10.15 6.48 -5.33
CA LYS A 82 -11.49 6.97 -5.67
C LYS A 82 -11.66 8.44 -5.30
N ASP A 83 -11.26 8.82 -4.10
CA ASP A 83 -11.34 10.22 -3.64
C ASP A 83 -10.33 11.11 -4.39
N ALA A 84 -9.14 10.59 -4.70
CA ALA A 84 -8.15 11.31 -5.50
C ALA A 84 -8.57 11.52 -6.96
N ARG A 85 -9.46 10.67 -7.51
CA ARG A 85 -10.07 10.85 -8.82
C ARG A 85 -11.34 11.72 -8.80
N GLY A 86 -11.71 12.26 -7.64
CA GLY A 86 -12.94 13.05 -7.48
C GLY A 86 -14.23 12.23 -7.54
N LYS A 87 -14.16 10.91 -7.42
CA LYS A 87 -15.32 10.02 -7.31
C LYS A 87 -15.83 10.02 -5.87
N LEU A 88 -16.42 11.13 -5.46
CA LEU A 88 -16.92 11.28 -4.09
C LEU A 88 -18.10 10.34 -3.84
N ARG A 89 -18.11 9.72 -2.67
CA ARG A 89 -19.29 9.01 -2.18
C ARG A 89 -20.32 10.06 -1.71
N ALA A 90 -21.57 9.88 -2.07
CA ALA A 90 -22.64 10.76 -1.60
C ALA A 90 -22.86 10.68 -0.08
N GLU A 91 -22.42 9.60 0.54
CA GLU A 91 -22.60 9.32 1.96
C GLU A 91 -21.26 9.35 2.72
N GLY A 92 -21.29 9.78 3.97
CA GLY A 92 -20.14 9.82 4.86
C GLY A 92 -19.39 11.15 4.84
N PHE A 93 -18.09 11.13 4.58
CA PHE A 93 -17.22 12.32 4.56
C PHE A 93 -16.71 12.55 3.12
N PRO A 94 -17.46 13.27 2.27
CA PRO A 94 -17.16 13.45 0.85
C PRO A 94 -16.02 14.47 0.63
N LEU A 95 -14.79 14.10 0.96
CA LEU A 95 -13.62 14.96 0.81
C LEU A 95 -13.07 14.91 -0.61
N ASN A 96 -13.12 16.03 -1.33
CA ASN A 96 -12.45 16.19 -2.62
C ASN A 96 -10.93 16.29 -2.43
N LEU A 97 -10.29 15.15 -2.22
CA LEU A 97 -8.86 15.08 -1.92
C LEU A 97 -8.01 15.72 -3.04
N SER A 98 -8.34 15.44 -4.31
CA SER A 98 -7.62 16.01 -5.46
C SER A 98 -7.73 17.53 -5.51
N GLY A 99 -8.93 18.09 -5.32
CA GLY A 99 -9.14 19.54 -5.33
C GLY A 99 -8.36 20.25 -4.22
N VAL A 100 -8.36 19.68 -3.00
CA VAL A 100 -7.59 20.24 -1.89
C VAL A 100 -6.08 20.15 -2.14
N LEU A 101 -5.58 19.02 -2.65
CA LEU A 101 -4.16 18.86 -2.99
C LEU A 101 -3.72 19.86 -4.09
N GLN A 102 -4.56 20.11 -5.09
CA GLN A 102 -4.31 21.13 -6.11
C GLN A 102 -4.24 22.54 -5.50
N GLN A 103 -5.10 22.89 -4.56
CA GLN A 103 -5.05 24.17 -3.82
C GLN A 103 -3.76 24.32 -3.00
N LEU A 104 -3.24 23.20 -2.45
CA LEU A 104 -1.93 23.14 -1.81
C LEU A 104 -0.77 23.16 -2.84
N ASN A 105 -1.08 23.27 -4.13
CA ASN A 105 -0.14 23.18 -5.24
C ASN A 105 0.68 21.88 -5.23
N LYS A 106 0.07 20.77 -4.82
CA LYS A 106 0.66 19.43 -4.94
C LYS A 106 0.33 18.84 -6.29
N GLU A 107 1.33 18.26 -6.94
CA GLU A 107 1.11 17.37 -8.07
C GLU A 107 0.51 16.05 -7.55
N VAL A 108 -0.57 15.59 -8.15
CA VAL A 108 -1.22 14.33 -7.80
C VAL A 108 -1.03 13.34 -8.95
N ILE A 109 -0.31 12.27 -8.70
CA ILE A 109 -0.02 11.21 -9.66
C ILE A 109 -0.81 9.98 -9.25
N ILE A 110 -1.86 9.65 -10.00
CA ILE A 110 -2.67 8.46 -9.74
C ILE A 110 -2.35 7.41 -10.81
N LYS A 111 -1.83 6.29 -10.38
CA LYS A 111 -1.57 5.13 -11.24
C LYS A 111 -2.31 3.92 -10.71
N SER A 112 -2.67 3.02 -11.60
CA SER A 112 -3.28 1.74 -11.26
C SER A 112 -2.39 0.60 -11.71
N VAL A 113 -2.73 -0.62 -11.34
CA VAL A 113 -2.04 -1.81 -11.85
C VAL A 113 -1.94 -1.83 -13.38
N ARG A 114 -2.90 -1.23 -14.10
CA ARG A 114 -2.86 -1.11 -15.56
C ARG A 114 -1.77 -0.17 -16.09
N ASN A 115 -1.26 0.72 -15.27
CA ASN A 115 -0.21 1.65 -15.65
C ASN A 115 1.18 1.15 -15.21
N LEU A 116 1.27 0.27 -14.21
CA LEU A 116 2.56 -0.23 -13.72
C LEU A 116 3.18 -1.24 -14.69
N ILE A 117 4.41 -1.00 -15.09
CA ILE A 117 5.21 -1.98 -15.83
C ILE A 117 6.00 -2.79 -14.81
N LEU A 118 5.77 -4.11 -14.82
CA LEU A 118 6.57 -5.05 -14.05
C LEU A 118 7.83 -5.38 -14.86
N ASP A 119 8.99 -5.33 -14.22
CA ASP A 119 10.28 -5.23 -14.89
C ASP A 119 11.29 -6.33 -14.49
N ARG A 120 10.79 -7.45 -13.92
CA ARG A 120 11.64 -8.55 -13.46
C ARG A 120 11.16 -9.91 -13.97
N TRP A 121 12.06 -10.69 -14.55
CA TRP A 121 11.79 -12.06 -14.98
C TRP A 121 11.38 -12.98 -13.83
N ALA A 122 11.98 -12.81 -12.65
CA ALA A 122 11.57 -13.54 -11.45
C ALA A 122 10.10 -13.28 -11.12
N LEU A 123 9.62 -12.05 -11.27
CA LEU A 123 8.21 -11.72 -11.06
C LEU A 123 7.30 -12.35 -12.12
N PHE A 124 7.75 -12.39 -13.39
CA PHE A 124 7.02 -13.12 -14.44
C PHE A 124 6.94 -14.61 -14.12
N ASN A 125 8.05 -15.24 -13.69
CA ASN A 125 8.07 -16.64 -13.29
C ASN A 125 7.00 -16.92 -12.20
N GLU A 126 6.94 -16.08 -11.18
CA GLU A 126 5.98 -16.24 -10.09
C GLU A 126 4.52 -16.04 -10.53
N ILE A 127 4.25 -15.03 -11.36
CA ILE A 127 2.92 -14.78 -11.91
C ILE A 127 2.48 -15.93 -12.83
N LEU A 128 3.39 -16.42 -13.65
CA LEU A 128 3.14 -17.57 -14.53
C LEU A 128 2.83 -18.83 -13.71
N TYR A 129 3.57 -19.08 -12.62
CA TYR A 129 3.33 -20.18 -11.71
C TYR A 129 1.93 -20.12 -11.07
N GLU A 130 1.50 -18.94 -10.65
CA GLU A 130 0.20 -18.72 -10.00
C GLU A 130 -0.98 -18.75 -11.01
N SER A 131 -0.71 -18.51 -12.27
CA SER A 131 -1.73 -18.40 -13.32
C SER A 131 -2.37 -19.75 -13.66
N PRO A 132 -3.56 -19.74 -14.29
CA PRO A 132 -4.19 -20.96 -14.77
C PRO A 132 -3.54 -21.54 -16.04
N PHE A 133 -2.52 -20.88 -16.63
CA PHE A 133 -1.89 -21.30 -17.89
C PHE A 133 -1.43 -22.76 -17.86
N PHE A 134 -0.65 -23.15 -16.86
CA PHE A 134 -0.16 -24.52 -16.72
C PHE A 134 -1.22 -25.50 -16.24
N GLU A 135 -2.18 -25.06 -15.44
CA GLU A 135 -3.28 -25.91 -15.01
C GLU A 135 -4.11 -26.40 -16.18
N ARG A 136 -4.36 -25.52 -17.16
CA ARG A 136 -5.05 -25.85 -18.41
C ARG A 136 -4.25 -26.82 -19.31
N LEU A 137 -2.94 -26.87 -19.15
CA LEU A 137 -2.06 -27.85 -19.78
C LEU A 137 -1.84 -29.10 -18.94
N SER A 138 -2.70 -29.35 -17.94
CA SER A 138 -2.60 -30.51 -17.03
C SER A 138 -1.29 -30.56 -16.22
N ILE A 139 -0.69 -29.40 -15.94
CA ILE A 139 0.45 -29.27 -15.03
C ILE A 139 -0.05 -28.61 -13.73
N PRO A 140 -0.43 -29.41 -12.69
CA PRO A 140 -0.92 -28.88 -11.42
C PRO A 140 0.17 -28.14 -10.67
N LYS A 141 -0.22 -27.31 -9.69
CA LYS A 141 0.74 -26.68 -8.77
C LYS A 141 1.62 -27.71 -8.09
N GLY A 142 2.93 -27.44 -8.03
CA GLY A 142 3.94 -28.33 -7.47
C GLY A 142 5.27 -28.22 -8.18
N GLU A 143 6.15 -29.20 -7.94
CA GLU A 143 7.53 -29.20 -8.46
C GLU A 143 7.58 -29.16 -9.98
N ASN A 144 6.73 -29.96 -10.66
CA ASN A 144 6.73 -30.01 -12.14
C ASN A 144 6.36 -28.66 -12.76
N ARG A 145 5.35 -27.95 -12.20
CA ARG A 145 4.99 -26.60 -12.65
C ARG A 145 6.13 -25.62 -12.39
N ARG A 146 6.80 -25.72 -11.24
CA ARG A 146 7.96 -24.87 -10.93
C ARG A 146 9.06 -25.04 -11.97
N ILE A 147 9.42 -26.28 -12.28
CA ILE A 147 10.42 -26.59 -13.31
C ILE A 147 10.00 -26.03 -14.68
N ALA A 148 8.73 -26.18 -15.06
CA ALA A 148 8.24 -25.63 -16.31
C ALA A 148 8.32 -24.09 -16.38
N CYS A 149 8.00 -23.40 -15.29
CA CYS A 149 8.18 -21.94 -15.16
C CYS A 149 9.66 -21.55 -15.28
N ASP A 150 10.55 -22.24 -14.56
CA ASP A 150 12.00 -21.97 -14.57
C ASP A 150 12.60 -22.21 -15.96
N ILE A 151 12.14 -23.20 -16.68
CA ILE A 151 12.55 -23.44 -18.07
C ILE A 151 12.14 -22.26 -18.96
N LEU A 152 10.91 -21.76 -18.87
CA LEU A 152 10.44 -20.65 -19.70
C LEU A 152 11.07 -19.31 -19.29
N ALA A 153 10.91 -18.94 -18.03
CA ALA A 153 11.21 -17.61 -17.51
C ALA A 153 12.61 -17.48 -16.91
N GLY A 154 13.23 -18.60 -16.50
CA GLY A 154 14.48 -18.62 -15.74
C GLY A 154 14.27 -18.45 -14.23
N THR A 155 15.36 -18.49 -13.51
CA THR A 155 15.44 -18.23 -12.07
C THR A 155 16.19 -16.92 -11.81
N GLU A 156 16.38 -16.54 -10.55
CA GLU A 156 17.22 -15.39 -10.19
C GLU A 156 18.67 -15.51 -10.71
N ASN A 157 19.18 -16.74 -10.81
CA ASN A 157 20.56 -17.04 -11.15
C ASN A 157 20.76 -17.58 -12.59
N SER A 158 19.68 -17.80 -13.33
CA SER A 158 19.76 -18.38 -14.68
C SER A 158 18.71 -17.82 -15.62
N LYS A 159 19.11 -17.61 -16.88
CA LYS A 159 18.20 -17.19 -17.94
C LYS A 159 17.31 -18.35 -18.38
N GLY A 160 16.03 -18.09 -18.61
CA GLY A 160 15.08 -19.02 -19.18
C GLY A 160 15.22 -19.17 -20.69
N LYS A 161 14.54 -20.16 -21.24
CA LYS A 161 14.54 -20.43 -22.70
C LYS A 161 13.96 -19.28 -23.52
N LEU A 162 12.97 -18.54 -22.98
CA LEU A 162 12.44 -17.35 -23.65
C LEU A 162 13.50 -16.27 -23.81
N GLN A 163 14.24 -15.97 -22.75
CA GLN A 163 15.32 -14.99 -22.78
C GLN A 163 16.43 -15.42 -23.77
N ASN A 164 16.81 -16.70 -23.76
CA ASN A 164 17.79 -17.24 -24.66
C ASN A 164 17.35 -17.21 -26.14
N ALA A 165 16.04 -17.19 -26.38
CA ALA A 165 15.43 -17.00 -27.69
C ALA A 165 15.25 -15.53 -28.10
N GLY A 166 15.80 -14.57 -27.32
CA GLY A 166 15.71 -13.14 -27.61
C GLY A 166 14.39 -12.47 -27.19
N ILE A 167 13.54 -13.19 -26.46
CA ILE A 167 12.30 -12.59 -25.89
C ILE A 167 12.68 -11.70 -24.72
N THR A 168 12.13 -10.50 -24.69
CA THR A 168 12.24 -9.53 -23.61
C THR A 168 10.94 -9.43 -22.85
N LEU A 169 10.96 -8.88 -21.62
CA LEU A 169 9.74 -8.62 -20.87
C LEU A 169 8.77 -7.72 -21.63
N GLU A 170 9.30 -6.74 -22.37
CA GLU A 170 8.51 -5.78 -23.12
C GLU A 170 7.71 -6.40 -24.26
N ASN A 171 8.28 -7.38 -24.98
CA ASN A 171 7.60 -8.04 -26.08
C ASN A 171 6.91 -9.36 -25.69
N LEU A 172 6.96 -9.71 -24.40
CA LEU A 172 6.42 -10.96 -23.86
C LEU A 172 4.91 -11.17 -24.17
N HIS A 173 4.16 -10.08 -24.25
CA HIS A 173 2.72 -10.08 -24.53
C HIS A 173 2.36 -10.35 -26.00
N THR A 174 3.36 -10.37 -26.90
CA THR A 174 3.12 -10.54 -28.33
C THR A 174 2.83 -11.98 -28.72
N ARG A 175 2.13 -12.17 -29.85
CA ARG A 175 1.83 -13.49 -30.39
C ARG A 175 3.10 -14.32 -30.69
N PRO A 176 4.16 -13.78 -31.32
CA PRO A 176 5.40 -14.53 -31.53
C PRO A 176 6.07 -15.03 -30.24
N SER A 177 6.01 -14.23 -29.17
CA SER A 177 6.55 -14.65 -27.86
C SER A 177 5.76 -15.80 -27.26
N PHE A 178 4.44 -15.79 -27.38
CA PHE A 178 3.59 -16.91 -27.00
C PHE A 178 3.89 -18.16 -27.82
N GLU A 179 3.98 -18.03 -29.14
CA GLU A 179 4.29 -19.16 -30.03
C GLU A 179 5.64 -19.78 -29.70
N LYS A 180 6.63 -18.96 -29.32
CA LYS A 180 7.93 -19.47 -28.85
C LYS A 180 7.81 -20.21 -27.52
N ALA A 181 7.03 -19.69 -26.56
CA ALA A 181 6.76 -20.40 -25.31
C ALA A 181 6.05 -21.74 -25.58
N TRP A 182 5.09 -21.74 -26.48
CA TRP A 182 4.36 -22.94 -26.89
C TRP A 182 5.28 -23.96 -27.53
N GLU A 183 6.14 -23.55 -28.47
CA GLU A 183 7.15 -24.42 -29.13
C GLU A 183 8.09 -25.08 -28.12
N ILE A 184 8.58 -24.28 -27.13
CA ILE A 184 9.45 -24.78 -26.07
C ILE A 184 8.75 -25.88 -25.25
N LEU A 185 7.49 -25.69 -24.88
CA LEU A 185 6.72 -26.66 -24.10
C LEU A 185 6.36 -27.92 -24.93
N GLY A 186 6.23 -27.77 -26.23
CA GLY A 186 6.00 -28.90 -27.18
C GLY A 186 7.23 -29.80 -27.38
N ASN A 187 8.42 -29.35 -26.97
CA ASN A 187 9.65 -30.12 -27.19
C ASN A 187 9.76 -31.31 -26.21
N GLU A 188 9.90 -32.52 -26.71
CA GLU A 188 9.98 -33.73 -25.87
C GLU A 188 11.15 -33.73 -24.88
N GLY A 189 12.30 -33.16 -25.28
CA GLY A 189 13.46 -33.02 -24.37
C GLY A 189 13.17 -32.09 -23.20
N ILE A 190 12.33 -31.09 -23.40
CA ILE A 190 11.85 -30.18 -22.34
C ILE A 190 10.81 -30.88 -21.47
N GLN A 191 9.87 -31.62 -22.07
CA GLN A 191 8.86 -32.36 -21.30
C GLN A 191 9.47 -33.39 -20.37
N LYS A 192 10.58 -34.04 -20.76
CA LYS A 192 11.35 -34.95 -19.89
C LYS A 192 11.95 -34.25 -18.65
N GLN A 193 12.16 -32.95 -18.68
CA GLN A 193 12.70 -32.21 -17.54
C GLN A 193 11.66 -31.98 -16.45
N PHE A 194 10.42 -31.70 -16.81
CA PHE A 194 9.35 -31.49 -15.82
C PHE A 194 8.47 -32.72 -15.57
N TYR A 195 8.46 -33.73 -16.48
CA TYR A 195 7.78 -35.01 -16.27
C TYR A 195 8.71 -36.20 -16.46
N ARG A 196 9.08 -36.85 -15.35
CA ARG A 196 9.88 -38.09 -15.39
C ARG A 196 9.07 -39.28 -15.89
N SER A 197 7.79 -39.38 -15.51
CA SER A 197 6.88 -40.45 -15.89
C SER A 197 6.45 -40.34 -17.38
N GLU A 198 6.55 -41.40 -18.12
CA GLU A 198 6.08 -41.51 -19.53
C GLU A 198 4.56 -41.26 -19.60
N GLN A 199 3.81 -41.85 -18.70
CA GLN A 199 2.35 -41.69 -18.65
C GLN A 199 1.94 -40.22 -18.42
N SER A 200 2.68 -39.46 -17.62
CA SER A 200 2.41 -38.04 -17.42
C SER A 200 2.75 -37.21 -18.64
N ARG A 201 3.81 -37.57 -19.38
CA ARG A 201 4.16 -36.91 -20.63
C ARG A 201 3.12 -37.15 -21.71
N GLU A 202 2.62 -38.38 -21.82
CA GLU A 202 1.57 -38.71 -22.77
C GLU A 202 0.27 -37.95 -22.50
N ARG A 203 -0.15 -37.86 -21.23
CA ARG A 203 -1.31 -37.03 -20.83
C ARG A 203 -1.11 -35.58 -21.20
N PHE A 204 0.04 -35.04 -20.91
CA PHE A 204 0.39 -33.66 -21.29
C PHE A 204 0.35 -33.46 -22.78
N LYS A 205 0.92 -34.41 -23.57
CA LYS A 205 0.98 -34.34 -25.03
C LYS A 205 -0.41 -34.31 -25.65
N ILE A 206 -1.33 -35.17 -25.20
CA ILE A 206 -2.73 -35.17 -25.66
C ILE A 206 -3.37 -33.78 -25.38
N VAL A 207 -3.30 -33.27 -24.18
CA VAL A 207 -3.88 -31.96 -23.82
C VAL A 207 -3.23 -30.84 -24.64
N TYR A 208 -1.91 -30.89 -24.83
CA TYR A 208 -1.16 -29.88 -25.59
C TYR A 208 -1.56 -29.88 -27.08
N GLU A 209 -1.71 -31.05 -27.72
CA GLU A 209 -2.09 -31.18 -29.12
C GLU A 209 -3.57 -30.80 -29.37
N GLU A 210 -4.46 -31.11 -28.44
CA GLU A 210 -5.89 -30.79 -28.53
C GLU A 210 -6.20 -29.33 -28.14
N SER A 211 -5.24 -28.63 -27.55
CA SER A 211 -5.45 -27.26 -27.03
C SER A 211 -5.58 -26.23 -28.16
N ASN A 212 -6.57 -25.36 -28.04
CA ASN A 212 -6.72 -24.21 -28.94
C ASN A 212 -5.72 -23.10 -28.56
N LYS A 213 -4.72 -22.90 -29.43
CA LYS A 213 -3.67 -21.88 -29.21
C LYS A 213 -4.19 -20.45 -29.10
N ASP A 214 -5.28 -20.10 -29.80
CA ASP A 214 -5.85 -18.76 -29.74
C ASP A 214 -6.54 -18.52 -28.42
N GLU A 215 -7.23 -19.54 -27.90
CA GLU A 215 -7.80 -19.48 -26.55
C GLU A 215 -6.70 -19.33 -25.49
N PHE A 216 -5.63 -20.14 -25.57
CA PHE A 216 -4.51 -20.05 -24.63
C PHE A 216 -3.82 -18.70 -24.66
N TYR A 217 -3.59 -18.15 -25.87
CA TYR A 217 -3.00 -16.81 -26.00
C TYR A 217 -3.87 -15.74 -25.39
N ASN A 218 -5.15 -15.69 -25.75
CA ASN A 218 -6.04 -14.60 -25.34
C ASN A 218 -6.45 -14.67 -23.86
N ASN A 219 -6.71 -15.88 -23.35
CA ASN A 219 -7.32 -16.05 -22.02
C ASN A 219 -6.31 -16.34 -20.91
N PHE A 220 -5.12 -16.87 -21.23
CA PHE A 220 -4.17 -17.33 -20.21
C PHE A 220 -2.77 -16.72 -20.35
N TRP A 221 -2.30 -16.40 -21.56
CA TRP A 221 -0.99 -15.80 -21.76
C TRP A 221 -1.02 -14.27 -21.70
N ARG A 222 -1.85 -13.66 -22.52
CA ARG A 222 -1.95 -12.21 -22.61
C ARG A 222 -2.32 -11.53 -21.28
N PRO A 223 -3.30 -12.02 -20.48
CA PRO A 223 -3.66 -11.39 -19.20
C PRO A 223 -2.53 -11.35 -18.16
N ILE A 224 -1.54 -12.26 -18.25
CA ILE A 224 -0.38 -12.26 -17.35
C ILE A 224 0.80 -11.46 -17.92
N THR A 225 0.99 -11.46 -19.23
CA THR A 225 2.15 -10.83 -19.88
C THR A 225 1.94 -9.35 -20.19
N GLU A 226 0.70 -8.89 -20.29
CA GLU A 226 0.40 -7.45 -20.41
C GLU A 226 0.92 -6.63 -19.22
N LEU A 227 1.08 -7.22 -18.04
CA LEU A 227 1.67 -6.56 -16.86
C LEU A 227 3.11 -6.09 -17.10
N PHE A 228 3.80 -6.62 -18.11
CA PHE A 228 5.20 -6.30 -18.42
C PHE A 228 5.36 -5.38 -19.63
N SER A 229 4.27 -5.07 -20.35
CA SER A 229 4.30 -4.26 -21.57
C SER A 229 4.35 -2.76 -21.27
N SER A 230 5.23 -2.03 -21.96
CA SER A 230 5.25 -0.56 -21.97
C SER A 230 4.24 0.07 -22.94
N GLN A 231 3.61 -0.72 -23.80
CA GLN A 231 2.67 -0.22 -24.83
C GLN A 231 1.31 0.20 -24.28
N ARG A 232 1.04 -0.06 -23.00
CA ARG A 232 -0.20 0.34 -22.34
C ARG A 232 -0.24 1.85 -22.12
N ARG A 233 -1.45 2.40 -22.14
CA ARG A 233 -1.66 3.84 -21.91
C ARG A 233 -1.06 4.28 -20.57
N GLU A 234 -0.26 5.35 -20.59
CA GLU A 234 0.41 5.91 -19.41
C GLU A 234 1.24 4.90 -18.61
N ALA A 235 1.82 3.92 -19.30
CA ALA A 235 2.66 2.92 -18.68
C ALA A 235 3.90 3.56 -18.04
N ILE A 236 4.23 3.12 -16.82
CA ILE A 236 5.37 3.63 -16.07
C ILE A 236 6.01 2.48 -15.28
N SER A 237 7.33 2.40 -15.29
CA SER A 237 8.04 1.42 -14.47
C SER A 237 7.94 1.79 -12.99
N VAL A 238 7.97 0.78 -12.12
CA VAL A 238 7.98 0.97 -10.67
C VAL A 238 9.14 1.87 -10.24
N ASP A 239 10.33 1.65 -10.81
CA ASP A 239 11.52 2.43 -10.47
C ASP A 239 11.39 3.90 -10.91
N SER A 240 10.87 4.18 -12.12
CA SER A 240 10.63 5.55 -12.58
C SER A 240 9.61 6.28 -11.69
N LEU A 241 8.57 5.59 -11.23
CA LEU A 241 7.58 6.16 -10.34
C LEU A 241 8.16 6.51 -8.96
N ILE A 242 9.00 5.63 -8.42
CA ILE A 242 9.70 5.87 -7.15
C ILE A 242 10.71 7.02 -7.29
N GLN A 243 11.47 7.06 -8.39
CA GLN A 243 12.40 8.16 -8.68
C GLN A 243 11.67 9.51 -8.75
N GLN A 244 10.52 9.59 -9.41
CA GLN A 244 9.70 10.81 -9.44
C GLN A 244 9.24 11.22 -8.03
N THR A 245 8.92 10.26 -7.17
CA THR A 245 8.53 10.52 -5.79
C THR A 245 9.70 11.03 -4.96
N PHE A 246 10.89 10.47 -5.15
CA PHE A 246 12.09 10.74 -4.36
C PHE A 246 12.97 11.88 -4.93
N ASP A 247 12.54 12.52 -6.02
CA ASP A 247 13.27 13.64 -6.61
C ASP A 247 13.27 14.85 -5.66
N LEU A 248 14.41 15.05 -4.99
CA LEU A 248 14.62 16.14 -4.03
C LEU A 248 14.85 17.50 -4.70
N ASN A 249 15.08 17.54 -6.02
CA ASN A 249 15.27 18.78 -6.77
C ASN A 249 13.92 19.47 -7.05
N ARG A 250 12.81 18.76 -6.89
CA ARG A 250 11.49 19.35 -7.04
C ARG A 250 11.18 20.30 -5.88
N THR A 251 10.85 21.54 -6.20
CA THR A 251 10.40 22.53 -5.21
C THR A 251 9.08 22.11 -4.53
N ARG A 252 8.28 21.30 -5.24
CA ARG A 252 7.02 20.71 -4.74
C ARG A 252 6.98 19.23 -5.09
N ARG A 253 7.01 18.43 -4.07
CA ARG A 253 7.07 16.98 -4.22
C ARG A 253 5.66 16.37 -4.33
N PRO A 254 5.48 15.31 -5.10
CA PRO A 254 4.15 14.80 -5.46
C PRO A 254 3.47 14.03 -4.34
N VAL A 255 2.15 13.88 -4.50
CA VAL A 255 1.34 12.82 -3.87
C VAL A 255 1.08 11.76 -4.92
N VAL A 256 1.64 10.57 -4.72
CA VAL A 256 1.49 9.42 -5.61
C VAL A 256 0.51 8.44 -4.99
N VAL A 257 -0.50 8.01 -5.75
CA VAL A 257 -1.49 7.02 -5.31
C VAL A 257 -1.47 5.85 -6.28
N ILE A 258 -1.21 4.65 -5.76
CA ILE A 258 -1.16 3.41 -6.53
C ILE A 258 -2.38 2.55 -6.20
N ASP A 259 -3.32 2.53 -7.13
CA ASP A 259 -4.55 1.76 -7.05
C ASP A 259 -4.31 0.31 -7.48
N LEU A 260 -4.30 -0.59 -6.52
CA LEU A 260 -4.12 -2.02 -6.72
C LEU A 260 -5.44 -2.81 -6.57
N SER A 261 -6.57 -2.12 -6.58
CA SER A 261 -7.89 -2.75 -6.41
C SER A 261 -8.22 -3.70 -7.57
N ARG A 262 -9.04 -4.70 -7.27
CA ARG A 262 -9.54 -5.66 -8.29
C ARG A 262 -10.33 -4.96 -9.39
N GLU A 263 -11.02 -3.88 -9.07
CA GLU A 263 -11.78 -3.06 -10.03
C GLU A 263 -10.86 -2.53 -11.16
N MET A 264 -9.64 -2.12 -10.81
CA MET A 264 -8.68 -1.60 -11.77
C MET A 264 -7.91 -2.68 -12.54
N ALA A 265 -8.00 -3.93 -12.14
CA ALA A 265 -7.31 -5.06 -12.76
C ALA A 265 -8.13 -5.80 -13.83
N SER A 266 -9.29 -5.28 -14.23
CA SER A 266 -10.15 -5.92 -15.26
C SER A 266 -9.38 -6.24 -16.53
N GLY A 267 -9.46 -7.50 -17.02
CA GLY A 267 -8.72 -7.99 -18.19
C GLY A 267 -7.28 -8.45 -17.91
N LEU A 268 -6.79 -8.30 -16.67
CA LEU A 268 -5.52 -8.86 -16.21
C LEU A 268 -5.77 -10.09 -15.33
N PHE A 269 -4.79 -10.99 -15.27
CA PHE A 269 -4.83 -12.03 -14.26
C PHE A 269 -4.46 -11.42 -12.90
N TRP A 270 -5.45 -11.34 -11.99
CA TRP A 270 -5.31 -10.65 -10.71
C TRP A 270 -5.98 -11.41 -9.58
N ASN A 271 -5.23 -11.67 -8.52
CA ASN A 271 -5.69 -12.25 -7.27
C ASN A 271 -4.86 -11.72 -6.10
N ASP A 272 -5.15 -12.17 -4.89
CA ASP A 272 -4.48 -11.68 -3.68
C ASP A 272 -2.97 -11.99 -3.68
N THR A 273 -2.55 -13.12 -4.26
CA THR A 273 -1.14 -13.48 -4.39
C THR A 273 -0.42 -12.55 -5.38
N ILE A 274 -1.03 -12.26 -6.53
CA ILE A 274 -0.44 -11.34 -7.53
C ILE A 274 -0.39 -9.92 -6.97
N GLN A 275 -1.44 -9.47 -6.28
CA GLN A 275 -1.45 -8.17 -5.59
C GLN A 275 -0.29 -8.10 -4.58
N ALA A 276 -0.08 -9.14 -3.78
CA ALA A 276 1.01 -9.21 -2.82
C ALA A 276 2.38 -9.13 -3.50
N LEU A 277 2.59 -9.84 -4.61
CA LEU A 277 3.84 -9.78 -5.39
C LEU A 277 4.12 -8.38 -5.95
N VAL A 278 3.09 -7.68 -6.42
CA VAL A 278 3.23 -6.29 -6.90
C VAL A 278 3.54 -5.35 -5.74
N ILE A 279 2.87 -5.51 -4.60
CA ILE A 279 3.20 -4.74 -3.38
C ILE A 279 4.64 -5.01 -2.96
N LYS A 280 5.09 -6.27 -2.97
CA LYS A 280 6.49 -6.60 -2.69
C LYS A 280 7.45 -5.86 -3.61
N ARG A 281 7.17 -5.83 -4.92
CA ARG A 281 8.01 -5.10 -5.89
C ARG A 281 8.07 -3.60 -5.57
N LEU A 282 6.95 -3.00 -5.15
CA LEU A 282 6.91 -1.60 -4.70
C LEU A 282 7.75 -1.41 -3.43
N LEU A 283 7.61 -2.28 -2.43
CA LEU A 283 8.37 -2.23 -1.17
C LEU A 283 9.88 -2.37 -1.42
N ASP A 284 10.29 -3.35 -2.21
CA ASP A 284 11.69 -3.59 -2.56
C ASP A 284 12.29 -2.37 -3.28
N GLY A 285 11.53 -1.76 -4.19
CA GLY A 285 11.95 -0.54 -4.90
C GLY A 285 12.08 0.68 -3.98
N LEU A 286 11.11 0.88 -3.08
CA LEU A 286 11.17 1.94 -2.06
C LEU A 286 12.38 1.77 -1.15
N ASN A 287 12.63 0.55 -0.65
CA ASN A 287 13.77 0.24 0.22
C ASN A 287 15.10 0.49 -0.47
N TYR A 288 15.27 -0.06 -1.67
CA TYR A 288 16.49 0.11 -2.44
C TYR A 288 16.80 1.58 -2.73
N SER A 289 15.78 2.33 -3.18
CA SER A 289 15.93 3.75 -3.48
C SER A 289 16.17 4.60 -2.23
N ALA A 290 15.56 4.21 -1.10
CA ALA A 290 15.79 4.89 0.18
C ALA A 290 17.21 4.66 0.70
N GLU A 291 17.71 3.43 0.59
CA GLU A 291 19.07 3.11 0.97
C GLU A 291 20.11 3.82 0.08
N SER A 292 19.86 3.87 -1.24
CA SER A 292 20.71 4.60 -2.18
C SER A 292 20.78 6.09 -1.85
N ALA A 293 19.64 6.72 -1.58
CA ALA A 293 19.58 8.12 -1.18
C ALA A 293 20.37 8.38 0.12
N TYR A 294 20.26 7.47 1.09
CA TYR A 294 21.00 7.59 2.35
C TYR A 294 22.52 7.48 2.16
N ARG A 295 23.00 6.56 1.30
CA ARG A 295 24.44 6.45 0.96
C ARG A 295 24.97 7.74 0.33
N GLU A 296 24.12 8.50 -0.35
CA GLU A 296 24.43 9.81 -0.93
C GLU A 296 24.18 10.98 0.04
N ASN A 297 23.98 10.72 1.33
CA ASN A 297 23.63 11.70 2.37
C ASN A 297 22.37 12.52 2.05
N ARG A 298 21.41 11.95 1.34
CA ARG A 298 20.12 12.57 1.03
C ARG A 298 19.04 12.03 1.96
N PHE A 299 18.25 12.94 2.52
CA PHE A 299 17.14 12.62 3.43
C PHE A 299 15.82 12.76 2.68
N LEU A 300 15.04 11.69 2.61
CA LEU A 300 13.91 11.58 1.67
C LEU A 300 12.68 12.41 2.01
N ASN A 301 12.42 12.70 3.28
CA ASN A 301 11.25 13.47 3.71
C ASN A 301 9.96 12.99 3.03
N THR A 302 9.65 11.71 3.15
CA THR A 302 8.55 11.04 2.45
C THR A 302 7.69 10.24 3.43
N LEU A 303 6.36 10.33 3.30
CA LEU A 303 5.40 9.48 4.01
C LEU A 303 4.85 8.42 3.06
N VAL A 304 5.01 7.15 3.40
CA VAL A 304 4.34 6.02 2.72
C VAL A 304 3.09 5.64 3.51
N ILE A 305 1.97 5.54 2.84
CA ILE A 305 0.69 5.14 3.42
C ILE A 305 0.34 3.75 2.91
N LEU A 306 0.04 2.85 3.81
CA LEU A 306 -0.34 1.48 3.52
C LEU A 306 -1.66 1.15 4.21
N ASP A 307 -2.70 0.95 3.41
CA ASP A 307 -3.99 0.52 3.91
C ASP A 307 -4.06 -1.01 4.08
N GLU A 308 -4.91 -1.46 5.00
CA GLU A 308 -5.11 -2.88 5.35
C GLU A 308 -3.80 -3.62 5.73
N ALA A 309 -2.90 -2.93 6.43
CA ALA A 309 -1.54 -3.40 6.73
C ALA A 309 -1.50 -4.78 7.41
N HIS A 310 -2.51 -5.14 8.21
CA HIS A 310 -2.61 -6.44 8.87
C HIS A 310 -2.70 -7.63 7.89
N ARG A 311 -3.16 -7.40 6.66
CA ARG A 311 -3.18 -8.44 5.61
C ARG A 311 -1.80 -8.73 5.05
N LEU A 312 -0.91 -7.73 5.04
CA LEU A 312 0.43 -7.84 4.47
C LEU A 312 1.48 -8.25 5.51
N ALA A 313 1.28 -7.84 6.76
CA ALA A 313 2.15 -8.20 7.86
C ALA A 313 1.35 -8.67 9.09
N PRO A 314 0.68 -9.83 9.00
CA PRO A 314 0.01 -10.42 10.13
C PRO A 314 1.01 -10.86 11.22
N ARG A 315 0.53 -10.93 12.45
CA ARG A 315 1.29 -11.41 13.60
C ARG A 315 1.73 -12.85 13.45
N GLU A 316 0.85 -13.67 12.92
CA GLU A 316 1.10 -15.08 12.68
C GLU A 316 1.86 -15.27 11.37
N LYS A 317 2.65 -16.35 11.31
CA LYS A 317 3.35 -16.74 10.09
C LYS A 317 2.37 -17.09 8.98
N ILE A 318 2.63 -16.61 7.78
CA ILE A 318 1.81 -16.91 6.61
C ILE A 318 2.33 -18.22 5.98
N GLU A 319 1.43 -19.18 5.74
CA GLU A 319 1.80 -20.45 5.08
C GLU A 319 2.25 -20.26 3.63
N ASN A 320 1.64 -19.30 2.95
CA ASN A 320 2.01 -18.96 1.57
C ASN A 320 3.36 -18.23 1.55
N GLU A 321 4.40 -18.88 1.04
CA GLU A 321 5.77 -18.34 0.98
C GLU A 321 5.87 -16.97 0.28
N LYS A 322 5.01 -16.70 -0.72
CA LYS A 322 5.02 -15.42 -1.43
C LYS A 322 4.49 -14.29 -0.56
N GLN A 323 3.39 -14.53 0.13
CA GLN A 323 2.86 -13.56 1.08
C GLN A 323 3.79 -13.40 2.28
N GLU A 324 4.43 -14.46 2.74
CA GLU A 324 5.46 -14.39 3.78
C GLU A 324 6.65 -13.53 3.35
N SER A 325 7.10 -13.62 2.10
CA SER A 325 8.16 -12.76 1.58
C SER A 325 7.78 -11.28 1.56
N VAL A 326 6.50 -10.94 1.33
CA VAL A 326 5.99 -9.56 1.44
C VAL A 326 6.07 -9.08 2.88
N ARG A 327 5.65 -9.93 3.84
CA ARG A 327 5.73 -9.63 5.26
C ARG A 327 7.18 -9.29 5.66
N ILE A 328 8.13 -10.13 5.26
CA ILE A 328 9.56 -9.91 5.56
C ILE A 328 10.06 -8.60 4.96
N SER A 329 9.75 -8.33 3.67
CA SER A 329 10.15 -7.07 3.02
C SER A 329 9.56 -5.84 3.71
N LEU A 330 8.30 -5.92 4.19
CA LEU A 330 7.67 -4.82 4.90
C LEU A 330 8.30 -4.60 6.29
N LEU A 331 8.60 -5.67 7.03
CA LEU A 331 9.27 -5.56 8.34
C LEU A 331 10.66 -4.93 8.20
N ASP A 332 11.41 -5.33 7.18
CA ASP A 332 12.72 -4.75 6.91
C ASP A 332 12.61 -3.26 6.53
N ALA A 333 11.65 -2.92 5.67
CA ALA A 333 11.36 -1.54 5.30
C ALA A 333 11.10 -0.66 6.52
N VAL A 334 10.21 -1.08 7.40
CA VAL A 334 9.82 -0.30 8.58
C VAL A 334 11.00 -0.10 9.54
N ARG A 335 11.83 -1.12 9.70
CA ARG A 335 13.01 -1.09 10.58
C ARG A 335 14.11 -0.16 10.07
N THR A 336 14.35 -0.17 8.77
CA THR A 336 15.54 0.46 8.19
C THR A 336 15.30 1.88 7.68
N THR A 337 14.12 2.17 7.13
CA THR A 337 13.89 3.39 6.33
C THR A 337 13.67 4.65 7.14
N ARG A 338 13.37 4.55 8.45
CA ARG A 338 13.19 5.71 9.33
C ARG A 338 14.41 6.66 9.29
N LYS A 339 15.62 6.12 9.39
CA LYS A 339 16.86 6.91 9.31
C LYS A 339 17.12 7.53 7.94
N TYR A 340 16.44 7.04 6.90
CA TYR A 340 16.53 7.57 5.54
C TYR A 340 15.53 8.69 5.26
N GLY A 341 14.69 9.04 6.25
CA GLY A 341 13.63 10.05 6.09
C GLY A 341 12.36 9.52 5.45
N LEU A 342 12.14 8.20 5.48
CA LEU A 342 10.93 7.55 5.01
C LEU A 342 10.10 7.10 6.22
N GLY A 343 8.96 7.75 6.44
CA GLY A 343 7.98 7.39 7.45
C GLY A 343 6.87 6.52 6.85
N TRP A 344 6.22 5.73 7.70
CA TRP A 344 5.11 4.86 7.33
C TRP A 344 3.85 5.23 8.08
N MET A 345 2.71 5.25 7.41
CA MET A 345 1.39 5.31 8.05
C MET A 345 0.63 4.02 7.72
N PHE A 346 0.39 3.23 8.74
CA PHE A 346 -0.35 1.97 8.65
C PHE A 346 -1.79 2.16 9.08
N ILE A 347 -2.72 1.72 8.25
CA ILE A 347 -4.13 1.71 8.55
C ILE A 347 -4.54 0.25 8.73
N SER A 348 -5.17 -0.09 9.85
CA SER A 348 -5.54 -1.47 10.16
C SER A 348 -6.84 -1.55 10.95
N GLN A 349 -7.66 -2.55 10.65
CA GLN A 349 -8.89 -2.82 11.39
C GLN A 349 -8.61 -3.45 12.77
N THR A 350 -7.47 -4.09 12.91
CA THR A 350 -7.07 -4.83 14.10
C THR A 350 -5.67 -4.41 14.55
N LEU A 351 -5.48 -4.31 15.84
CA LEU A 351 -4.19 -4.06 16.47
C LEU A 351 -3.50 -5.38 16.79
N SER A 352 -4.24 -6.35 17.31
CA SER A 352 -3.72 -7.62 17.77
C SER A 352 -3.19 -8.52 16.65
N SER A 353 -3.72 -8.37 15.43
CA SER A 353 -3.29 -9.15 14.27
C SER A 353 -2.12 -8.55 13.49
N LEU A 354 -1.77 -7.28 13.73
CA LEU A 354 -0.59 -6.68 13.10
C LEU A 354 0.69 -7.16 13.76
N HIS A 355 1.75 -7.35 12.97
CA HIS A 355 3.03 -7.84 13.45
C HIS A 355 3.61 -6.94 14.54
N ARG A 356 4.07 -7.55 15.65
CA ARG A 356 4.58 -6.82 16.84
C ARG A 356 5.75 -5.90 16.52
N GLU A 357 6.61 -6.28 15.61
CA GLU A 357 7.76 -5.48 15.21
C GLU A 357 7.33 -4.16 14.56
N ILE A 358 6.28 -4.16 13.71
CA ILE A 358 5.72 -2.92 13.17
C ILE A 358 5.19 -2.05 14.30
N ILE A 359 4.37 -2.63 15.20
CA ILE A 359 3.80 -1.90 16.35
C ILE A 359 4.91 -1.27 17.19
N GLY A 360 6.01 -1.98 17.44
CA GLY A 360 7.16 -1.49 18.21
C GLY A 360 7.93 -0.34 17.54
N GLN A 361 7.80 -0.14 16.23
CA GLN A 361 8.43 0.97 15.50
C GLN A 361 7.53 2.21 15.40
N LEU A 362 6.23 2.10 15.73
CA LEU A 362 5.32 3.24 15.68
C LEU A 362 5.65 4.26 16.76
N ARG A 363 5.59 5.52 16.38
CA ARG A 363 5.79 6.68 17.30
C ARG A 363 4.49 7.40 17.60
N ILE A 364 3.54 7.33 16.67
CA ILE A 364 2.23 7.98 16.77
C ILE A 364 1.16 6.92 16.58
N PHE A 365 0.22 6.86 17.49
CA PHE A 365 -0.91 5.96 17.46
C PHE A 365 -2.22 6.72 17.46
N PHE A 366 -3.17 6.25 16.66
CA PHE A 366 -4.57 6.64 16.71
C PHE A 366 -5.44 5.39 16.87
N PHE A 367 -6.20 5.35 17.94
CA PHE A 367 -7.10 4.24 18.26
C PHE A 367 -8.54 4.72 18.17
N GLY A 368 -9.25 4.31 17.13
CA GLY A 368 -10.67 4.55 16.95
C GLY A 368 -11.52 3.49 17.65
N PHE A 369 -12.84 3.58 17.49
CA PHE A 369 -13.80 2.66 18.09
C PHE A 369 -13.51 1.19 17.76
N GLY A 370 -13.81 0.29 18.72
CA GLY A 370 -13.95 -1.15 18.50
C GLY A 370 -12.81 -2.02 19.01
N LEU A 371 -11.80 -1.47 19.69
CA LEU A 371 -10.70 -2.24 20.29
C LEU A 371 -10.88 -2.47 21.80
N ALA A 372 -12.11 -2.32 22.31
CA ALA A 372 -12.40 -2.35 23.76
C ALA A 372 -12.64 -3.77 24.31
N LEU A 373 -12.54 -4.83 23.51
CA LEU A 373 -12.87 -6.20 23.89
C LEU A 373 -11.78 -7.20 23.48
N GLY A 374 -11.66 -8.27 24.25
CA GLY A 374 -10.83 -9.43 23.92
C GLY A 374 -9.35 -9.12 23.73
N THR A 375 -8.74 -9.79 22.76
CA THR A 375 -7.31 -9.65 22.43
C THR A 375 -6.93 -8.25 21.97
N GLU A 376 -7.84 -7.53 21.30
CA GLU A 376 -7.66 -6.14 20.90
C GLU A 376 -7.44 -5.23 22.11
N PHE A 377 -8.28 -5.39 23.14
CA PHE A 377 -8.16 -4.60 24.37
C PHE A 377 -6.87 -4.91 25.15
N MET A 378 -6.45 -6.17 25.16
CA MET A 378 -5.18 -6.53 25.79
C MET A 378 -3.99 -5.90 25.07
N SER A 379 -3.97 -5.92 23.73
CA SER A 379 -2.94 -5.26 22.93
C SER A 379 -2.94 -3.74 23.11
N LEU A 380 -4.13 -3.13 23.20
CA LEU A 380 -4.27 -1.69 23.47
C LEU A 380 -3.71 -1.34 24.87
N LYS A 381 -4.03 -2.14 25.88
CA LYS A 381 -3.56 -1.95 27.25
C LYS A 381 -2.03 -2.01 27.35
N GLU A 382 -1.39 -2.89 26.62
CA GLU A 382 0.08 -2.97 26.54
C GLU A 382 0.70 -1.65 26.05
N ILE A 383 0.10 -1.01 25.02
CA ILE A 383 0.62 0.23 24.44
C ILE A 383 0.35 1.44 25.35
N VAL A 384 -0.84 1.51 25.95
CA VAL A 384 -1.26 2.64 26.81
C VAL A 384 -0.56 2.60 28.19
N SER A 385 0.31 1.60 28.42
CA SER A 385 1.13 1.49 29.65
C SER A 385 0.32 1.52 30.95
N GLY A 386 -0.92 1.02 30.90
CA GLY A 386 -1.72 0.79 32.10
C GLY A 386 -2.36 2.04 32.71
N GLU A 387 -2.49 3.16 31.99
CA GLU A 387 -3.27 4.34 32.41
C GLU A 387 -4.77 3.98 32.54
N PRO A 388 -5.29 3.62 33.76
CA PRO A 388 -6.63 3.05 33.91
C PRO A 388 -7.73 4.03 33.48
N ASN A 389 -7.54 5.33 33.74
CA ASN A 389 -8.52 6.37 33.41
C ASN A 389 -8.60 6.59 31.89
N ALA A 390 -7.49 6.52 31.19
CA ALA A 390 -7.46 6.58 29.73
C ALA A 390 -8.20 5.40 29.09
N LEU A 391 -7.97 4.20 29.61
CA LEU A 391 -8.65 3.00 29.14
C LEU A 391 -10.16 3.03 29.40
N LYS A 392 -10.59 3.52 30.59
CA LYS A 392 -12.01 3.72 30.92
C LYS A 392 -12.65 4.73 29.96
N LEU A 393 -11.99 5.85 29.67
CA LEU A 393 -12.47 6.85 28.74
C LEU A 393 -12.56 6.28 27.33
N TYR A 394 -11.54 5.51 26.88
CA TYR A 394 -11.57 4.82 25.60
C TYR A 394 -12.76 3.84 25.50
N GLN A 395 -13.05 3.08 26.56
CA GLN A 395 -14.19 2.16 26.60
C GLN A 395 -15.55 2.86 26.52
N SER A 396 -15.61 4.17 26.79
CA SER A 396 -16.82 4.99 26.63
C SER A 396 -17.09 5.42 25.18
N PHE A 397 -16.20 5.14 24.24
CA PHE A 397 -16.41 5.47 22.84
C PHE A 397 -17.66 4.76 22.31
N ARG A 398 -18.55 5.53 21.73
CA ARG A 398 -19.76 5.00 21.10
C ARG A 398 -19.48 4.47 19.70
N ASP A 399 -20.19 3.41 19.34
CA ASP A 399 -20.19 2.95 17.95
C ASP A 399 -20.78 4.05 17.06
N PRO A 400 -20.07 4.55 16.05
CA PRO A 400 -20.61 5.55 15.13
C PRO A 400 -21.88 5.09 14.42
N HIS A 401 -22.07 3.77 14.22
CA HIS A 401 -23.27 3.21 13.61
C HIS A 401 -24.50 3.18 14.55
N SER A 402 -24.32 3.40 15.85
CA SER A 402 -25.42 3.54 16.81
C SER A 402 -26.08 4.92 16.77
N ALA A 403 -25.57 5.87 15.98
CA ALA A 403 -26.16 7.17 15.79
C ALA A 403 -27.49 7.06 15.00
N PHE A 404 -28.43 7.97 15.30
CA PHE A 404 -29.75 7.96 14.67
C PHE A 404 -29.69 8.19 13.15
N ASP A 405 -28.75 9.03 12.70
CA ASP A 405 -28.48 9.31 11.30
C ASP A 405 -26.98 9.49 11.02
N ILE A 406 -26.61 9.58 9.74
CA ILE A 406 -25.21 9.69 9.30
C ILE A 406 -24.59 11.00 9.78
N THR A 407 -25.35 12.08 9.86
CA THR A 407 -24.84 13.41 10.22
C THR A 407 -24.56 13.53 11.71
N SER A 408 -25.22 12.73 12.54
CA SER A 408 -25.01 12.68 13.99
C SER A 408 -23.91 11.70 14.44
N ARG A 409 -23.27 10.98 13.49
CA ARG A 409 -22.15 10.08 13.80
C ARG A 409 -20.96 10.85 14.36
N GLN A 410 -20.40 10.32 15.43
CA GLN A 410 -19.17 10.85 16.05
C GLN A 410 -18.04 9.83 15.93
N TYR A 411 -16.92 10.27 15.39
CA TYR A 411 -15.74 9.46 15.23
C TYR A 411 -14.71 9.86 16.28
N ALA A 412 -14.69 9.11 17.38
CA ALA A 412 -13.76 9.35 18.48
C ALA A 412 -12.46 8.58 18.29
N PHE A 413 -11.34 9.23 18.62
CA PHE A 413 -10.02 8.61 18.62
C PHE A 413 -9.25 8.98 19.89
N MET A 414 -8.52 8.02 20.42
CA MET A 414 -7.45 8.20 21.37
C MET A 414 -6.12 8.25 20.62
N THR A 415 -5.25 9.23 20.90
CA THR A 415 -3.95 9.33 20.25
C THR A 415 -2.82 9.39 21.28
N ILE A 416 -1.71 8.75 20.96
CA ILE A 416 -0.48 8.73 21.77
C ILE A 416 0.70 9.04 20.84
N GLY A 417 1.64 9.82 21.35
CA GLY A 417 2.87 10.17 20.65
C GLY A 417 3.12 11.68 20.55
N PRO A 418 4.19 12.11 19.89
CA PRO A 418 4.59 13.51 19.77
C PRO A 418 3.75 14.25 18.72
N VAL A 419 2.42 14.28 18.89
CA VAL A 419 1.44 14.74 17.90
C VAL A 419 0.75 16.05 18.30
N SER A 420 1.06 16.60 19.45
CA SER A 420 0.48 17.85 19.95
C SER A 420 1.47 18.61 20.84
N PRO A 421 1.42 19.95 20.88
CA PRO A 421 2.12 20.71 21.90
C PRO A 421 1.63 20.40 23.33
N LEU A 422 0.50 19.72 23.45
CA LEU A 422 -0.08 19.25 24.72
C LEU A 422 0.29 17.79 25.03
N SER A 423 1.06 17.11 24.15
CA SER A 423 1.49 15.73 24.38
C SER A 423 2.56 15.67 25.46
N PHE A 424 2.33 14.86 26.48
CA PHE A 424 3.34 14.42 27.43
C PHE A 424 3.71 12.97 27.12
N ALA A 425 4.92 12.56 27.48
CA ALA A 425 5.39 11.21 27.23
C ALA A 425 4.41 10.16 27.81
N GLY A 426 3.79 9.37 26.92
CA GLY A 426 2.88 8.29 27.29
C GLY A 426 1.46 8.69 27.66
N THR A 427 1.12 9.97 27.74
CA THR A 427 -0.25 10.41 28.11
C THR A 427 -1.13 10.51 26.89
N PRO A 428 -2.23 9.72 26.81
CA PRO A 428 -3.15 9.77 25.69
C PRO A 428 -3.94 11.09 25.62
N LEU A 429 -4.16 11.58 24.41
CA LEU A 429 -5.11 12.64 24.09
C LEU A 429 -6.34 12.03 23.42
N PHE A 430 -7.49 12.67 23.62
CA PHE A 430 -8.77 12.19 23.10
C PHE A 430 -9.41 13.26 22.22
N LEU A 431 -9.86 12.87 21.04
CA LEU A 431 -10.48 13.78 20.08
C LEU A 431 -11.72 13.16 19.42
N THR A 432 -12.64 14.03 19.02
CA THR A 432 -13.72 13.72 18.09
C THR A 432 -13.37 14.38 16.76
N VAL A 433 -13.21 13.58 15.72
CA VAL A 433 -12.85 14.05 14.38
C VAL A 433 -14.00 14.84 13.74
N TYR A 434 -13.69 15.82 12.91
CA TYR A 434 -14.73 16.57 12.17
C TYR A 434 -15.62 15.64 11.35
N ASN A 435 -16.92 15.89 11.41
CA ASN A 435 -17.92 15.12 10.68
C ASN A 435 -18.14 15.65 9.25
N THR A 436 -17.78 16.90 8.99
CA THR A 436 -18.00 17.55 7.69
C THR A 436 -16.68 18.02 7.08
N PRO A 437 -16.49 17.82 5.76
CA PRO A 437 -15.30 18.33 5.06
C PRO A 437 -15.20 19.85 5.16
N GLU A 438 -16.31 20.59 5.13
CA GLU A 438 -16.35 22.04 5.16
C GLU A 438 -15.76 22.60 6.44
N GLU A 439 -16.14 22.04 7.59
CA GLU A 439 -15.60 22.45 8.88
C GLU A 439 -14.11 22.18 8.99
N PHE A 440 -13.67 20.97 8.59
CA PHE A 440 -12.27 20.58 8.52
C PHE A 440 -11.44 21.52 7.65
N LEU A 441 -11.89 21.75 6.41
CA LEU A 441 -11.18 22.56 5.43
C LEU A 441 -11.11 24.04 5.85
N ARG A 442 -12.21 24.59 6.36
CA ARG A 442 -12.28 25.97 6.86
C ARG A 442 -11.36 26.17 8.07
N THR A 443 -11.39 25.25 9.03
CA THR A 443 -10.58 25.34 10.24
C THR A 443 -9.10 25.36 9.93
N ASN A 444 -8.66 24.55 8.96
CA ASN A 444 -7.25 24.43 8.59
C ASN A 444 -6.85 25.35 7.41
N GLN A 445 -7.73 26.28 7.00
CA GLN A 445 -7.48 27.23 5.91
C GLN A 445 -7.10 26.54 4.58
N LEU A 446 -7.65 25.35 4.35
CA LEU A 446 -7.43 24.56 3.14
C LEU A 446 -8.40 24.92 2.01
N LEU A 447 -9.38 25.80 2.26
CA LEU A 447 -10.20 26.43 1.24
C LEU A 447 -9.59 27.78 0.92
N ARG A 448 -9.19 28.03 -0.32
CA ARG A 448 -8.99 29.40 -0.79
C ARG A 448 -10.39 30.03 -0.87
N GLY A 449 -10.62 31.08 -0.09
CA GLY A 449 -11.82 31.89 -0.26
C GLY A 449 -11.96 32.32 -1.71
N ASN A 450 -13.13 32.14 -2.30
CA ASN A 450 -13.50 32.92 -3.46
C ASN A 450 -13.51 34.38 -2.99
N SER A 451 -12.40 35.08 -3.21
CA SER A 451 -12.36 36.55 -3.18
C SER A 451 -12.98 37.09 -4.43
#